data_4abe12db938b3d69e15c25e6bc5146cf
#
_entry.id   4abe12db938b3d69e15c25e6bc5146cf
#
_cell.length_a   1.000
_cell.length_b   1.000
_cell.length_c   1.000
_cell.angle_alpha   90.00
_cell.angle_beta   90.00
_cell.angle_gamma   90.00
#
_symmetry.space_group_name_H-M   'P 1'
#
loop_
_entity.id
_entity.type
_entity.pdbx_description
1 polymer ?
#
loop_
_entity_poly.entity_id
_entity_poly.type
_entity_poly.pdbx_seq_one_letter_code
_entity_poly.pdbx_strand_id
1 'polypeptide(L)'
;SLLVGINFAKAIAWVHDKPLVGVNHLEGHLYAAWLTDPGADDQPEPVFPLVALIVSGGHTFLVEMRDHLTYRLLGQTVDDAAGEAFDKVGRLLGLPYPGGPAVSHAAAGALRHDAAFPRAWLGDTFDFSFSGLKTAARRTIDEARLGEGLPTGRDAAAEPDARLSDGAVAELSWGFQDAVVDVLVTKTIRAAEQTAARSIVLGGGVAANGALRARLAGEADARGLPLMVPRPALCTDNGAMIGAAGARRFAAGERADLALDASPSLPLARR
;
A
#
# COMPACT_ATOMS: atom_id res chain seq x y z
N SER A 1 -13.91 4.21 16.54
CA SER A 1 -12.81 5.20 16.65
C SER A 1 -13.07 6.44 15.78
N LEU A 2 -13.52 6.32 14.51
CA LEU A 2 -13.78 7.48 13.62
C LEU A 2 -14.73 8.51 14.23
N LEU A 3 -15.86 8.08 14.80
CA LEU A 3 -16.84 8.98 15.43
C LEU A 3 -16.24 9.79 16.59
N VAL A 4 -15.33 9.19 17.37
CA VAL A 4 -14.67 9.89 18.48
C VAL A 4 -13.82 11.04 17.94
N GLY A 5 -12.99 10.79 16.92
CA GLY A 5 -12.15 11.82 16.31
C GLY A 5 -12.95 12.92 15.64
N ILE A 6 -14.00 12.58 14.90
CA ILE A 6 -14.87 13.56 14.23
C ILE A 6 -15.60 14.43 15.27
N ASN A 7 -16.18 13.85 16.30
CA ASN A 7 -16.90 14.61 17.32
C ASN A 7 -15.96 15.51 18.13
N PHE A 8 -14.73 15.05 18.40
CA PHE A 8 -13.71 15.88 19.05
C PHE A 8 -13.32 17.08 18.17
N ALA A 9 -13.07 16.84 16.87
CA ALA A 9 -12.76 17.90 15.92
C ALA A 9 -13.92 18.92 15.79
N LYS A 10 -15.18 18.45 15.74
CA LYS A 10 -16.37 19.30 15.72
C LYS A 10 -16.47 20.17 16.98
N ALA A 11 -16.21 19.60 18.16
CA ALA A 11 -16.24 20.34 19.42
C ALA A 11 -15.21 21.48 19.44
N ILE A 12 -13.98 21.20 18.98
CA ILE A 12 -12.92 22.23 18.85
C ILE A 12 -13.36 23.30 17.84
N ALA A 13 -13.83 22.90 16.67
CA ALA A 13 -14.27 23.84 15.63
C ALA A 13 -15.37 24.77 16.14
N TRP A 14 -16.35 24.21 16.85
CA TRP A 14 -17.46 24.97 17.41
C TRP A 14 -17.04 25.94 18.53
N VAL A 15 -16.29 25.43 19.50
CA VAL A 15 -15.87 26.26 20.67
C VAL A 15 -14.95 27.40 20.24
N HIS A 16 -14.09 27.19 19.24
CA HIS A 16 -13.09 28.16 18.80
C HIS A 16 -13.48 28.90 17.51
N ASP A 17 -14.72 28.75 17.06
CA ASP A 17 -15.20 29.33 15.79
C ASP A 17 -14.23 29.10 14.63
N LYS A 18 -13.79 27.84 14.47
CA LYS A 18 -12.86 27.46 13.40
C LYS A 18 -13.58 26.68 12.32
N PRO A 19 -13.23 26.90 11.04
CA PRO A 19 -13.78 26.12 9.94
C PRO A 19 -13.37 24.66 10.05
N LEU A 20 -14.31 23.76 9.76
CA LEU A 20 -14.10 22.32 9.70
C LEU A 20 -13.94 21.88 8.25
N VAL A 21 -13.04 20.95 8.00
CA VAL A 21 -12.86 20.31 6.67
C VAL A 21 -12.90 18.80 6.84
N GLY A 22 -13.78 18.15 6.06
CA GLY A 22 -13.79 16.69 5.94
C GLY A 22 -12.72 16.20 4.96
N VAL A 23 -11.97 15.18 5.36
CA VAL A 23 -10.90 14.60 4.54
C VAL A 23 -11.17 13.12 4.31
N ASN A 24 -11.03 12.67 3.07
CA ASN A 24 -11.00 11.24 2.76
C ASN A 24 -9.64 10.66 3.19
N HIS A 25 -9.67 9.53 3.91
CA HIS A 25 -8.46 8.86 4.41
C HIS A 25 -7.46 8.53 3.28
N LEU A 26 -7.95 8.11 2.12
CA LEU A 26 -7.10 7.77 0.97
C LEU A 26 -6.41 9.01 0.38
N GLU A 27 -7.05 10.18 0.44
CA GLU A 27 -6.39 11.44 0.10
C GLU A 27 -5.23 11.74 1.03
N GLY A 28 -5.39 11.44 2.32
CA GLY A 28 -4.28 11.55 3.27
C GLY A 28 -3.04 10.81 2.79
N HIS A 29 -3.18 9.55 2.39
CA HIS A 29 -2.06 8.77 1.85
C HIS A 29 -1.47 9.37 0.55
N LEU A 30 -2.30 9.93 -0.32
CA LEU A 30 -1.84 10.64 -1.52
C LEU A 30 -1.01 11.86 -1.13
N TYR A 31 -1.57 12.73 -0.29
CA TYR A 31 -0.94 14.00 0.09
C TYR A 31 0.23 13.86 1.06
N ALA A 32 0.46 12.68 1.61
CA ALA A 32 1.67 12.40 2.36
C ALA A 32 2.96 12.63 1.53
N ALA A 33 2.87 12.48 0.20
CA ALA A 33 4.00 12.72 -0.72
C ALA A 33 4.41 14.20 -0.82
N TRP A 34 3.55 15.15 -0.39
CA TRP A 34 3.87 16.57 -0.33
C TRP A 34 4.39 17.02 1.05
N LEU A 35 4.50 16.10 2.01
CA LEU A 35 5.08 16.38 3.31
C LEU A 35 6.60 16.25 3.24
N THR A 36 7.29 17.37 3.28
CA THR A 36 8.75 17.46 3.34
C THR A 36 9.23 17.66 4.78
N ASP A 37 10.48 17.30 5.06
CA ASP A 37 11.11 17.66 6.33
C ASP A 37 11.46 19.14 6.35
N PRO A 38 11.41 19.79 7.52
CA PRO A 38 11.88 21.17 7.64
C PRO A 38 13.34 21.28 7.19
N GLY A 39 13.59 22.13 6.20
CA GLY A 39 14.94 22.32 5.63
C GLY A 39 15.30 21.38 4.47
N ALA A 40 14.38 20.54 4.00
CA ALA A 40 14.55 19.71 2.80
C ALA A 40 13.97 20.44 1.58
N ASP A 41 14.54 21.59 1.26
CA ASP A 41 14.05 22.46 0.16
C ASP A 41 14.27 21.87 -1.25
N ASP A 42 15.03 20.77 -1.36
CA ASP A 42 15.40 20.13 -2.63
C ASP A 42 14.57 18.86 -2.98
N GLN A 43 13.52 18.52 -2.23
CA GLN A 43 12.70 17.37 -2.60
C GLN A 43 11.77 17.74 -3.77
N PRO A 44 11.80 16.96 -4.87
CA PRO A 44 10.92 17.25 -6.00
C PRO A 44 9.46 17.13 -5.58
N GLU A 45 8.66 18.13 -5.93
CA GLU A 45 7.20 18.02 -5.76
C GLU A 45 6.59 17.14 -6.86
N PRO A 46 5.49 16.41 -6.56
CA PRO A 46 4.74 15.70 -7.57
C PRO A 46 4.26 16.62 -8.70
N VAL A 47 4.46 16.19 -9.95
CA VAL A 47 4.11 16.95 -11.16
C VAL A 47 2.91 16.31 -11.83
N PHE A 48 1.88 17.11 -12.10
CA PHE A 48 0.65 16.64 -12.77
C PHE A 48 0.78 16.58 -14.30
N PRO A 49 0.03 15.69 -14.99
CA PRO A 49 -0.73 14.60 -14.40
C PRO A 49 0.19 13.57 -13.74
N LEU A 50 -0.27 12.94 -12.67
CA LEU A 50 0.49 11.89 -12.00
C LEU A 50 -0.33 10.61 -11.82
N VAL A 51 0.36 9.49 -11.64
CA VAL A 51 -0.24 8.23 -11.19
C VAL A 51 0.22 7.95 -9.77
N ALA A 52 -0.73 7.63 -8.91
CA ALA A 52 -0.46 7.24 -7.54
C ALA A 52 -0.85 5.79 -7.29
N LEU A 53 0.08 5.01 -6.72
CA LEU A 53 -0.16 3.70 -6.16
C LEU A 53 -0.31 3.82 -4.64
N ILE A 54 -1.50 3.55 -4.13
CA ILE A 54 -1.78 3.51 -2.69
C ILE A 54 -1.94 2.07 -2.25
N VAL A 55 -1.01 1.61 -1.41
CA VAL A 55 -0.96 0.22 -0.95
C VAL A 55 -0.85 0.16 0.56
N SER A 56 -1.89 -0.34 1.21
CA SER A 56 -1.96 -0.46 2.68
C SER A 56 -2.46 -1.85 3.10
N GLY A 57 -2.67 -2.04 4.40
CA GLY A 57 -3.25 -3.27 4.95
C GLY A 57 -4.64 -3.58 4.41
N GLY A 58 -5.49 -2.56 4.19
CA GLY A 58 -6.87 -2.72 3.73
C GLY A 58 -7.12 -2.24 2.31
N HIS A 59 -6.16 -1.59 1.66
CA HIS A 59 -6.40 -0.91 0.39
C HIS A 59 -5.26 -1.15 -0.61
N THR A 60 -5.63 -1.35 -1.87
CA THR A 60 -4.72 -1.30 -3.02
C THR A 60 -5.45 -0.58 -4.14
N PHE A 61 -5.00 0.64 -4.44
CA PHE A 61 -5.59 1.52 -5.45
C PHE A 61 -4.54 2.06 -6.40
N LEU A 62 -4.94 2.23 -7.65
CA LEU A 62 -4.20 2.94 -8.66
C LEU A 62 -5.05 4.12 -9.15
N VAL A 63 -4.54 5.33 -8.98
CA VAL A 63 -5.27 6.58 -9.18
C VAL A 63 -4.50 7.51 -10.10
N GLU A 64 -5.17 8.10 -11.08
CA GLU A 64 -4.66 9.26 -11.82
C GLU A 64 -5.08 10.54 -11.09
N MET A 65 -4.14 11.43 -10.88
CA MET A 65 -4.40 12.83 -10.50
C MET A 65 -4.02 13.76 -11.64
N ARG A 66 -5.01 14.46 -12.17
CA ARG A 66 -4.77 15.45 -13.24
C ARG A 66 -4.40 16.82 -12.69
N ASP A 67 -4.85 17.09 -11.48
CA ASP A 67 -4.57 18.27 -10.69
C ASP A 67 -4.88 17.96 -9.23
N HIS A 68 -4.60 18.88 -8.32
CA HIS A 68 -5.03 18.76 -6.92
C HIS A 68 -6.54 18.51 -6.84
N LEU A 69 -6.94 17.60 -5.96
CA LEU A 69 -8.33 17.23 -5.70
C LEU A 69 -9.09 16.68 -6.92
N THR A 70 -8.40 16.38 -8.03
CA THR A 70 -9.01 15.84 -9.25
C THR A 70 -8.49 14.45 -9.53
N TYR A 71 -9.31 13.45 -9.15
CA TYR A 71 -8.94 12.04 -9.15
C TYR A 71 -9.74 11.24 -10.17
N ARG A 72 -9.08 10.27 -10.79
CA ARG A 72 -9.71 9.17 -11.54
C ARG A 72 -9.18 7.84 -11.03
N LEU A 73 -10.07 6.97 -10.55
CA LEU A 73 -9.71 5.61 -10.18
C LEU A 73 -9.41 4.80 -11.45
N LEU A 74 -8.19 4.30 -11.58
CA LEU A 74 -7.76 3.44 -12.69
C LEU A 74 -8.00 1.98 -12.38
N GLY A 75 -7.68 1.55 -11.16
CA GLY A 75 -7.87 0.19 -10.69
C GLY A 75 -7.82 0.09 -9.17
N GLN A 76 -8.35 -1.01 -8.67
CA GLN A 76 -8.36 -1.32 -7.24
C GLN A 76 -8.31 -2.84 -7.03
N THR A 77 -8.02 -3.27 -5.81
CA THR A 77 -8.16 -4.69 -5.51
C THR A 77 -9.64 -5.12 -5.58
N VAL A 78 -9.87 -6.29 -6.17
CA VAL A 78 -11.21 -6.91 -6.26
C VAL A 78 -11.45 -7.93 -5.13
N ASP A 79 -10.41 -8.22 -4.36
CA ASP A 79 -10.45 -9.15 -3.23
C ASP A 79 -9.51 -8.68 -2.10
N ASP A 80 -8.51 -9.47 -1.68
CA ASP A 80 -7.56 -9.09 -0.65
C ASP A 80 -6.71 -7.89 -1.11
N ALA A 81 -6.45 -6.94 -0.21
CA ALA A 81 -5.41 -5.92 -0.43
C ALA A 81 -4.01 -6.54 -0.34
N ALA A 82 -3.01 -5.91 -0.97
CA ALA A 82 -1.64 -6.42 -0.94
C ALA A 82 -1.09 -6.56 0.49
N GLY A 83 -1.32 -5.59 1.37
CA GLY A 83 -0.88 -5.67 2.76
C GLY A 83 -1.58 -6.79 3.53
N GLU A 84 -2.87 -7.00 3.31
CA GLU A 84 -3.61 -8.13 3.87
C GLU A 84 -3.06 -9.48 3.37
N ALA A 85 -2.65 -9.57 2.11
CA ALA A 85 -2.01 -10.76 1.56
C ALA A 85 -0.66 -11.04 2.23
N PHE A 86 0.15 -10.01 2.50
CA PHE A 86 1.39 -10.13 3.28
C PHE A 86 1.12 -10.64 4.70
N ASP A 87 0.12 -10.12 5.39
CA ASP A 87 -0.24 -10.55 6.75
C ASP A 87 -0.71 -12.01 6.77
N LYS A 88 -1.53 -12.41 5.79
CA LYS A 88 -2.03 -13.78 5.66
C LYS A 88 -0.91 -14.78 5.37
N VAL A 89 0.02 -14.45 4.46
CA VAL A 89 1.14 -15.32 4.10
C VAL A 89 2.20 -15.33 5.19
N GLY A 90 2.51 -14.20 5.82
CA GLY A 90 3.38 -14.14 6.99
C GLY A 90 2.90 -15.08 8.09
N ARG A 91 1.59 -15.09 8.38
CA ARG A 91 1.00 -16.03 9.34
C ARG A 91 1.15 -17.51 8.91
N LEU A 92 0.99 -17.82 7.61
CA LEU A 92 1.19 -19.19 7.11
C LEU A 92 2.64 -19.67 7.26
N LEU A 93 3.61 -18.75 7.17
CA LEU A 93 5.03 -18.99 7.36
C LEU A 93 5.44 -19.01 8.85
N GLY A 94 4.52 -18.73 9.78
CA GLY A 94 4.82 -18.64 11.21
C GLY A 94 5.58 -17.36 11.60
N LEU A 95 5.53 -16.32 10.76
CA LEU A 95 6.18 -15.04 11.00
C LEU A 95 5.33 -14.14 11.92
N PRO A 96 5.97 -13.20 12.67
CA PRO A 96 5.25 -12.29 13.54
C PRO A 96 4.39 -11.28 12.76
N TYR A 97 3.40 -10.71 13.43
CA TYR A 97 2.62 -9.59 12.93
C TYR A 97 3.33 -8.25 13.27
N PRO A 98 3.30 -7.25 12.37
CA PRO A 98 2.65 -7.25 11.05
C PRO A 98 3.45 -8.05 9.98
N GLY A 99 2.72 -8.78 9.14
CA GLY A 99 3.29 -9.71 8.16
C GLY A 99 4.14 -9.04 7.09
N GLY A 100 3.78 -7.83 6.64
CA GLY A 100 4.54 -7.11 5.62
C GLY A 100 6.01 -6.92 5.96
N PRO A 101 6.38 -6.27 7.06
CA PRO A 101 7.76 -6.14 7.52
C PRO A 101 8.44 -7.50 7.80
N ALA A 102 7.70 -8.45 8.39
CA ALA A 102 8.24 -9.77 8.72
C ALA A 102 8.62 -10.58 7.48
N VAL A 103 7.74 -10.64 6.48
CA VAL A 103 8.01 -11.29 5.18
C VAL A 103 9.17 -10.59 4.46
N SER A 104 9.20 -9.25 4.45
CA SER A 104 10.29 -8.50 3.81
C SER A 104 11.64 -8.76 4.49
N HIS A 105 11.66 -8.85 5.81
CA HIS A 105 12.86 -9.20 6.57
C HIS A 105 13.34 -10.63 6.26
N ALA A 106 12.43 -11.60 6.30
CA ALA A 106 12.75 -13.00 5.98
C ALA A 106 13.24 -13.16 4.53
N ALA A 107 12.60 -12.47 3.58
CA ALA A 107 12.97 -12.49 2.17
C ALA A 107 14.41 -12.03 1.90
N ALA A 108 14.94 -11.13 2.75
CA ALA A 108 16.33 -10.66 2.64
C ALA A 108 17.38 -11.77 2.90
N GLY A 109 16.98 -12.88 3.53
CA GLY A 109 17.83 -14.06 3.75
C GLY A 109 17.81 -15.08 2.62
N ALA A 110 17.03 -14.88 1.56
CA ALA A 110 16.97 -15.78 0.41
C ALA A 110 18.30 -15.77 -0.37
N LEU A 111 18.75 -16.95 -0.78
CA LEU A 111 20.03 -17.12 -1.48
C LEU A 111 19.87 -17.61 -2.93
N ARG A 112 18.82 -18.39 -3.20
CA ARG A 112 18.60 -19.03 -4.51
C ARG A 112 17.65 -18.23 -5.39
N HIS A 113 16.66 -17.55 -4.79
CA HIS A 113 15.63 -16.77 -5.47
C HIS A 113 14.84 -17.60 -6.51
N ASP A 114 14.56 -18.88 -6.18
CA ASP A 114 13.95 -19.86 -7.08
C ASP A 114 12.47 -20.16 -6.75
N ALA A 115 11.96 -19.70 -5.62
CA ALA A 115 10.56 -19.85 -5.27
C ALA A 115 9.66 -19.00 -6.18
N ALA A 116 8.85 -19.65 -6.99
CA ALA A 116 7.97 -18.99 -7.96
C ALA A 116 6.51 -19.00 -7.50
N PHE A 117 5.86 -17.84 -7.58
CA PHE A 117 4.44 -17.68 -7.30
C PHE A 117 3.69 -17.10 -8.50
N PRO A 118 2.40 -17.42 -8.69
CA PRO A 118 1.62 -16.90 -9.81
C PRO A 118 1.40 -15.38 -9.67
N ARG A 119 1.24 -14.70 -10.81
CA ARG A 119 0.89 -13.28 -10.90
C ARG A 119 -0.55 -13.16 -11.42
N ALA A 120 -1.42 -12.52 -10.65
CA ALA A 120 -2.81 -12.31 -11.06
C ALA A 120 -2.95 -11.03 -11.91
N TRP A 121 -2.76 -11.14 -13.20
CA TRP A 121 -2.80 -9.98 -14.11
C TRP A 121 -4.20 -9.42 -14.35
N LEU A 122 -5.26 -10.22 -14.24
CA LEU A 122 -6.66 -9.85 -14.51
C LEU A 122 -6.86 -9.24 -15.92
N GLY A 123 -6.23 -9.83 -16.91
CA GLY A 123 -6.23 -9.33 -18.27
C GLY A 123 -5.58 -7.95 -18.39
N ASP A 124 -6.17 -7.07 -19.20
CA ASP A 124 -5.65 -5.73 -19.47
C ASP A 124 -6.14 -4.66 -18.45
N THR A 125 -6.82 -5.07 -17.39
CA THR A 125 -7.29 -4.13 -16.38
C THR A 125 -6.17 -3.65 -15.46
N PHE A 126 -6.40 -2.54 -14.76
CA PHE A 126 -5.55 -2.07 -13.68
C PHE A 126 -5.98 -2.58 -12.31
N ASP A 127 -7.04 -3.41 -12.24
CA ASP A 127 -7.47 -4.01 -10.98
C ASP A 127 -6.46 -5.03 -10.48
N PHE A 128 -6.43 -5.24 -9.18
CA PHE A 128 -5.52 -6.16 -8.49
C PHE A 128 -6.30 -7.32 -7.89
N SER A 129 -5.63 -8.45 -7.70
CA SER A 129 -6.14 -9.60 -6.96
C SER A 129 -4.98 -10.31 -6.26
N PHE A 130 -5.14 -10.63 -4.99
CA PHE A 130 -4.13 -11.34 -4.20
C PHE A 130 -4.67 -12.56 -3.46
N SER A 131 -5.99 -12.84 -3.50
CA SER A 131 -6.58 -14.00 -2.84
C SER A 131 -6.11 -15.33 -3.45
N GLY A 132 -5.96 -15.39 -4.77
CA GLY A 132 -5.40 -16.55 -5.46
C GLY A 132 -3.93 -16.79 -5.11
N LEU A 133 -3.15 -15.74 -4.92
CA LEU A 133 -1.76 -15.80 -4.51
C LEU A 133 -1.61 -16.39 -3.10
N LYS A 134 -2.50 -16.02 -2.15
CA LYS A 134 -2.56 -16.64 -0.82
C LYS A 134 -2.80 -18.15 -0.91
N THR A 135 -3.70 -18.59 -1.78
CA THR A 135 -4.00 -20.03 -1.96
C THR A 135 -2.80 -20.77 -2.55
N ALA A 136 -2.13 -20.18 -3.53
CA ALA A 136 -0.90 -20.72 -4.09
C ALA A 136 0.21 -20.79 -3.03
N ALA A 137 0.39 -19.71 -2.24
CA ALA A 137 1.37 -19.66 -1.16
C ALA A 137 1.13 -20.79 -0.14
N ARG A 138 -0.12 -21.00 0.25
CA ARG A 138 -0.45 -22.10 1.17
C ARG A 138 0.00 -23.46 0.63
N ARG A 139 -0.33 -23.74 -0.65
CA ARG A 139 0.06 -25.00 -1.28
C ARG A 139 1.58 -25.18 -1.31
N THR A 140 2.32 -24.14 -1.75
CA THR A 140 3.79 -24.22 -1.83
C THR A 140 4.44 -24.33 -0.43
N ILE A 141 3.86 -23.70 0.60
CA ILE A 141 4.29 -23.84 2.00
C ILE A 141 4.03 -25.27 2.49
N ASP A 142 2.87 -25.85 2.21
CA ASP A 142 2.55 -27.25 2.60
C ASP A 142 3.48 -28.24 1.86
N GLU A 143 3.81 -28.01 0.59
CA GLU A 143 4.79 -28.80 -0.19
C GLU A 143 6.19 -28.71 0.44
N ALA A 144 6.65 -27.54 0.84
CA ALA A 144 7.93 -27.34 1.52
C ALA A 144 7.96 -28.06 2.88
N ARG A 145 6.86 -27.98 3.66
CA ARG A 145 6.72 -28.70 4.93
C ARG A 145 6.84 -30.22 4.76
N LEU A 146 6.16 -30.77 3.75
CA LEU A 146 6.27 -32.20 3.42
C LEU A 146 7.71 -32.57 3.05
N GLY A 147 8.41 -31.71 2.30
CA GLY A 147 9.82 -31.90 1.95
C GLY A 147 10.76 -31.93 3.16
N GLU A 148 10.42 -31.23 4.22
CA GLU A 148 11.16 -31.23 5.51
C GLU A 148 10.61 -32.26 6.53
N GLY A 149 9.62 -33.08 6.17
CA GLY A 149 9.01 -34.08 7.06
C GLY A 149 8.10 -33.46 8.14
N LEU A 150 7.60 -32.25 7.91
CA LEU A 150 6.78 -31.50 8.85
C LEU A 150 5.28 -31.71 8.60
N PRO A 151 4.42 -31.57 9.63
CA PRO A 151 2.98 -31.63 9.46
C PRO A 151 2.47 -30.47 8.59
N THR A 152 1.38 -30.74 7.84
CA THR A 152 0.68 -29.78 7.00
C THR A 152 -0.70 -29.48 7.56
N GLY A 153 -1.34 -28.40 7.10
CA GLY A 153 -2.69 -28.06 7.48
C GLY A 153 -2.83 -26.65 8.06
N ARG A 154 -4.07 -26.34 8.50
CA ARG A 154 -4.44 -24.96 8.85
C ARG A 154 -3.65 -24.42 10.04
N ASP A 155 -3.36 -25.24 11.04
CA ASP A 155 -2.75 -24.83 12.30
C ASP A 155 -1.30 -25.34 12.46
N ALA A 156 -0.76 -25.98 11.42
CA ALA A 156 0.60 -26.55 11.44
C ALA A 156 1.70 -25.53 11.78
N ALA A 157 1.51 -24.26 11.41
CA ALA A 157 2.46 -23.19 11.74
C ALA A 157 2.48 -22.78 13.22
N ALA A 158 1.46 -23.16 13.98
CA ALA A 158 1.33 -22.86 15.41
C ALA A 158 2.00 -23.92 16.32
N GLU A 159 2.37 -25.08 15.76
CA GLU A 159 3.04 -26.13 16.52
C GLU A 159 4.53 -25.78 16.73
N PRO A 160 5.03 -25.80 17.98
CA PRO A 160 6.40 -25.34 18.30
C PRO A 160 7.50 -26.08 17.53
N ASP A 161 7.31 -27.39 17.28
CA ASP A 161 8.29 -28.24 16.62
C ASP A 161 8.07 -28.41 15.12
N ALA A 162 7.10 -27.69 14.54
CA ALA A 162 6.74 -27.79 13.13
C ALA A 162 7.10 -26.53 12.33
N ARG A 163 8.21 -25.89 12.67
CA ARG A 163 8.71 -24.73 11.94
C ARG A 163 9.50 -25.16 10.70
N LEU A 164 9.23 -24.50 9.56
CA LEU A 164 10.10 -24.62 8.38
C LEU A 164 11.50 -24.12 8.73
N SER A 165 12.50 -24.65 8.05
CA SER A 165 13.86 -24.11 8.13
C SER A 165 13.90 -22.63 7.73
N ASP A 166 14.81 -21.86 8.35
CA ASP A 166 14.96 -20.41 8.04
C ASP A 166 15.23 -20.18 6.55
N GLY A 167 15.97 -21.08 5.90
CA GLY A 167 16.21 -21.02 4.47
C GLY A 167 14.95 -21.21 3.63
N ALA A 168 14.07 -22.14 3.98
CA ALA A 168 12.79 -22.33 3.29
C ALA A 168 11.86 -21.13 3.50
N VAL A 169 11.79 -20.60 4.73
CA VAL A 169 11.02 -19.39 5.03
C VAL A 169 11.53 -18.20 4.22
N ALA A 170 12.84 -18.03 4.10
CA ALA A 170 13.45 -16.95 3.34
C ALA A 170 13.09 -17.04 1.84
N GLU A 171 13.28 -18.21 1.22
CA GLU A 171 12.98 -18.41 -0.21
C GLU A 171 11.49 -18.21 -0.52
N LEU A 172 10.60 -18.77 0.30
CA LEU A 172 9.15 -18.61 0.14
C LEU A 172 8.71 -17.16 0.34
N SER A 173 9.30 -16.47 1.33
CA SER A 173 9.04 -15.05 1.58
C SER A 173 9.49 -14.19 0.40
N TRP A 174 10.67 -14.46 -0.16
CA TRP A 174 11.19 -13.76 -1.32
C TRP A 174 10.28 -13.95 -2.54
N GLY A 175 9.95 -15.20 -2.89
CA GLY A 175 9.13 -15.48 -4.06
C GLY A 175 7.73 -14.87 -3.98
N PHE A 176 7.12 -14.91 -2.78
CA PHE A 176 5.83 -14.26 -2.54
C PHE A 176 5.93 -12.73 -2.69
N GLN A 177 6.92 -12.11 -2.05
CA GLN A 177 7.16 -10.68 -2.16
C GLN A 177 7.42 -10.26 -3.61
N ASP A 178 8.24 -11.02 -4.35
CA ASP A 178 8.53 -10.75 -5.75
C ASP A 178 7.26 -10.78 -6.60
N ALA A 179 6.38 -11.76 -6.39
CA ALA A 179 5.13 -11.85 -7.13
C ALA A 179 4.18 -10.67 -6.89
N VAL A 180 4.07 -10.20 -5.63
CA VAL A 180 3.27 -9.02 -5.29
C VAL A 180 3.86 -7.76 -5.89
N VAL A 181 5.16 -7.55 -5.70
CA VAL A 181 5.89 -6.37 -6.20
C VAL A 181 5.83 -6.29 -7.72
N ASP A 182 5.98 -7.41 -8.41
CA ASP A 182 5.91 -7.48 -9.86
C ASP A 182 4.58 -6.96 -10.41
N VAL A 183 3.46 -7.43 -9.86
CA VAL A 183 2.13 -6.99 -10.28
C VAL A 183 1.91 -5.51 -9.96
N LEU A 184 2.29 -5.04 -8.77
CA LEU A 184 2.13 -3.65 -8.36
C LEU A 184 2.92 -2.70 -9.26
N VAL A 185 4.20 -3.00 -9.49
CA VAL A 185 5.09 -2.15 -10.30
C VAL A 185 4.67 -2.14 -11.75
N THR A 186 4.46 -3.32 -12.37
CA THR A 186 4.10 -3.43 -13.79
C THR A 186 2.81 -2.67 -14.10
N LYS A 187 1.78 -2.79 -13.26
CA LYS A 187 0.51 -2.06 -13.46
C LYS A 187 0.66 -0.57 -13.25
N THR A 188 1.47 -0.14 -12.28
CA THR A 188 1.72 1.28 -12.03
C THR A 188 2.44 1.95 -13.20
N ILE A 189 3.49 1.31 -13.71
CA ILE A 189 4.24 1.81 -14.87
C ILE A 189 3.35 1.86 -16.11
N ARG A 190 2.63 0.77 -16.39
CA ARG A 190 1.68 0.75 -17.51
C ARG A 190 0.62 1.86 -17.41
N ALA A 191 0.11 2.13 -16.22
CA ALA A 191 -0.83 3.22 -16.00
C ALA A 191 -0.20 4.57 -16.22
N ALA A 192 1.04 4.79 -15.76
CA ALA A 192 1.77 6.03 -15.98
C ALA A 192 1.99 6.30 -17.48
N GLU A 193 2.37 5.27 -18.24
CA GLU A 193 2.53 5.36 -19.70
C GLU A 193 1.19 5.69 -20.41
N GLN A 194 0.10 4.98 -20.06
CA GLN A 194 -1.21 5.16 -20.71
C GLN A 194 -1.86 6.52 -20.38
N THR A 195 -1.57 7.10 -19.23
CA THR A 195 -2.09 8.40 -18.81
C THR A 195 -1.16 9.57 -19.14
N ALA A 196 -0.03 9.28 -19.78
CA ALA A 196 1.04 10.25 -19.99
C ALA A 196 1.42 11.00 -18.71
N ALA A 197 1.52 10.26 -17.60
CA ALA A 197 1.88 10.81 -16.31
C ALA A 197 3.28 11.40 -16.33
N ARG A 198 3.47 12.51 -15.61
CA ARG A 198 4.75 13.22 -15.50
C ARG A 198 5.48 12.89 -14.20
N SER A 199 4.83 12.21 -13.28
CA SER A 199 5.41 11.71 -12.05
C SER A 199 4.61 10.54 -11.48
N ILE A 200 5.20 9.80 -10.55
CA ILE A 200 4.57 8.70 -9.82
C ILE A 200 4.62 9.00 -8.33
N VAL A 201 3.54 8.69 -7.63
CA VAL A 201 3.47 8.72 -6.15
C VAL A 201 3.24 7.31 -5.64
N LEU A 202 4.01 6.90 -4.65
CA LEU A 202 3.81 5.64 -3.91
C LEU A 202 3.44 5.98 -2.47
N GLY A 203 2.27 5.54 -1.99
CA GLY A 203 1.77 5.81 -0.65
C GLY A 203 1.16 4.59 0.04
N GLY A 204 0.83 4.76 1.32
CA GLY A 204 0.29 3.70 2.18
C GLY A 204 1.35 2.85 2.87
N GLY A 205 0.94 2.05 3.87
CA GLY A 205 1.88 1.31 4.74
C GLY A 205 2.81 0.34 4.00
N VAL A 206 2.35 -0.30 2.92
CA VAL A 206 3.18 -1.20 2.10
C VAL A 206 4.23 -0.43 1.29
N ALA A 207 4.08 0.88 1.11
CA ALA A 207 5.12 1.74 0.53
C ALA A 207 6.43 1.75 1.34
N ALA A 208 6.42 1.28 2.57
CA ALA A 208 7.64 1.07 3.37
C ALA A 208 8.45 -0.18 2.93
N ASN A 209 7.88 -1.07 2.09
CA ASN A 209 8.57 -2.26 1.60
C ASN A 209 9.74 -1.87 0.68
N GLY A 210 10.95 -2.29 1.05
CA GLY A 210 12.18 -1.91 0.34
C GLY A 210 12.25 -2.47 -1.09
N ALA A 211 11.77 -3.70 -1.32
CA ALA A 211 11.76 -4.31 -2.65
C ALA A 211 10.80 -3.57 -3.61
N LEU A 212 9.61 -3.19 -3.12
CA LEU A 212 8.66 -2.39 -3.89
C LEU A 212 9.26 -1.03 -4.26
N ARG A 213 9.86 -0.32 -3.28
CA ARG A 213 10.50 0.97 -3.51
C ARG A 213 11.60 0.87 -4.55
N ALA A 214 12.53 -0.06 -4.37
CA ALA A 214 13.69 -0.21 -5.25
C ALA A 214 13.27 -0.55 -6.69
N ARG A 215 12.34 -1.50 -6.85
CA ARG A 215 11.89 -1.91 -8.19
C ARG A 215 11.09 -0.81 -8.88
N LEU A 216 10.18 -0.14 -8.17
CA LEU A 216 9.42 0.97 -8.75
C LEU A 216 10.32 2.16 -9.07
N ALA A 217 11.32 2.46 -8.24
CA ALA A 217 12.29 3.51 -8.51
C ALA A 217 13.11 3.23 -9.77
N GLY A 218 13.64 1.99 -9.92
CA GLY A 218 14.37 1.61 -11.12
C GLY A 218 13.54 1.69 -12.41
N GLU A 219 12.29 1.24 -12.36
CA GLU A 219 11.38 1.29 -13.51
C GLU A 219 10.94 2.71 -13.86
N ALA A 220 10.74 3.58 -12.86
CA ALA A 220 10.40 4.99 -13.05
C ALA A 220 11.61 5.77 -13.62
N ASP A 221 12.80 5.55 -13.08
CA ASP A 221 14.05 6.19 -13.52
C ASP A 221 14.36 5.85 -14.99
N ALA A 222 14.23 4.56 -15.36
CA ALA A 222 14.40 4.12 -16.75
C ALA A 222 13.49 4.82 -17.76
N ARG A 223 12.41 5.47 -17.28
CA ARG A 223 11.44 6.24 -18.09
C ARG A 223 11.51 7.73 -17.86
N GLY A 224 12.46 8.21 -17.07
CA GLY A 224 12.59 9.61 -16.70
C GLY A 224 11.40 10.15 -15.89
N LEU A 225 10.69 9.29 -15.16
CA LEU A 225 9.55 9.65 -14.33
C LEU A 225 10.00 9.87 -12.87
N PRO A 226 9.88 11.07 -12.32
CA PRO A 226 10.11 11.29 -10.89
C PRO A 226 9.19 10.43 -10.04
N LEU A 227 9.76 9.72 -9.07
CA LEU A 227 9.03 8.93 -8.08
C LEU A 227 9.09 9.61 -6.73
N MET A 228 7.93 9.95 -6.18
CA MET A 228 7.79 10.48 -4.83
C MET A 228 7.26 9.40 -3.90
N VAL A 229 8.02 9.16 -2.81
CA VAL A 229 7.64 8.21 -1.77
C VAL A 229 7.81 8.90 -0.42
N PRO A 230 6.76 8.98 0.40
CA PRO A 230 6.89 9.54 1.74
C PRO A 230 7.97 8.80 2.54
N ARG A 231 8.59 9.48 3.49
CA ARG A 231 9.48 8.81 4.46
C ARG A 231 8.70 7.72 5.21
N PRO A 232 9.34 6.67 5.70
CA PRO A 232 8.66 5.52 6.31
C PRO A 232 7.67 5.88 7.41
N ALA A 233 7.97 6.88 8.24
CA ALA A 233 7.08 7.35 9.31
C ALA A 233 5.77 7.99 8.80
N LEU A 234 5.72 8.43 7.55
CA LEU A 234 4.53 9.02 6.92
C LEU A 234 3.79 8.04 5.99
N CYS A 235 4.31 6.83 5.80
CA CYS A 235 3.65 5.80 4.99
C CYS A 235 2.46 5.15 5.72
N THR A 236 2.54 5.04 7.05
CA THR A 236 1.44 4.54 7.89
C THR A 236 0.48 5.67 8.28
N ASP A 237 -0.69 5.31 8.80
CA ASP A 237 -1.71 6.28 9.24
C ASP A 237 -1.14 7.29 10.24
N ASN A 238 -1.31 8.57 9.94
CA ASN A 238 -0.82 9.66 10.79
C ASN A 238 -1.66 10.93 10.62
N GLY A 239 -1.60 11.83 11.60
CA GLY A 239 -2.37 13.09 11.54
C GLY A 239 -1.84 14.08 10.51
N ALA A 240 -0.53 14.05 10.19
CA ALA A 240 0.08 15.00 9.26
C ALA A 240 -0.44 14.80 7.82
N MET A 241 -0.63 13.54 7.39
CA MET A 241 -1.20 13.23 6.06
C MET A 241 -2.63 13.77 5.90
N ILE A 242 -3.44 13.70 6.98
CA ILE A 242 -4.80 14.27 6.99
C ILE A 242 -4.74 15.79 6.96
N GLY A 243 -3.80 16.39 7.70
CA GLY A 243 -3.57 17.84 7.68
C GLY A 243 -3.15 18.35 6.29
N ALA A 244 -2.28 17.61 5.58
CA ALA A 244 -1.84 17.97 4.22
C ALA A 244 -3.00 17.97 3.22
N ALA A 245 -3.81 16.92 3.20
CA ALA A 245 -5.02 16.85 2.36
C ALA A 245 -6.04 17.92 2.76
N GLY A 246 -6.25 18.11 4.07
CA GLY A 246 -7.15 19.13 4.60
C GLY A 246 -6.74 20.55 4.23
N ALA A 247 -5.45 20.87 4.24
CA ALA A 247 -4.94 22.17 3.82
C ALA A 247 -5.26 22.47 2.34
N ARG A 248 -5.14 21.47 1.44
CA ARG A 248 -5.50 21.62 0.02
C ARG A 248 -6.99 21.84 -0.17
N ARG A 249 -7.84 21.06 0.53
CA ARG A 249 -9.30 21.25 0.51
C ARG A 249 -9.70 22.62 1.08
N PHE A 250 -9.08 23.01 2.17
CA PHE A 250 -9.29 24.33 2.75
C PHE A 250 -8.95 25.47 1.78
N ALA A 251 -7.79 25.37 1.11
CA ALA A 251 -7.38 26.34 0.10
C ALA A 251 -8.32 26.40 -1.12
N ALA A 252 -8.93 25.24 -1.49
CA ALA A 252 -9.96 25.15 -2.51
C ALA A 252 -11.34 25.69 -2.06
N GLY A 253 -11.45 26.19 -0.84
CA GLY A 253 -12.71 26.78 -0.33
C GLY A 253 -13.67 25.75 0.31
N GLU A 254 -13.29 24.47 0.39
CA GLU A 254 -14.16 23.45 0.97
C GLU A 254 -14.31 23.62 2.49
N ARG A 255 -15.54 23.48 2.94
CA ARG A 255 -15.91 23.55 4.37
C ARG A 255 -16.97 22.53 4.65
N ALA A 256 -16.93 21.94 5.84
CA ALA A 256 -17.97 21.06 6.37
C ALA A 256 -18.70 21.77 7.50
N ASP A 257 -19.96 21.44 7.67
CA ASP A 257 -20.75 21.84 8.82
C ASP A 257 -20.64 20.83 9.97
N LEU A 258 -21.32 21.09 11.05
CA LEU A 258 -21.34 20.20 12.22
C LEU A 258 -22.18 18.94 11.99
N ALA A 259 -22.89 18.82 10.87
CA ALA A 259 -23.60 17.59 10.46
C ALA A 259 -22.69 16.56 9.79
N LEU A 260 -21.41 16.92 9.49
CA LEU A 260 -20.42 15.96 8.95
C LEU A 260 -20.46 14.65 9.73
N ASP A 261 -20.61 13.53 9.06
CA ASP A 261 -20.63 12.20 9.67
C ASP A 261 -19.50 11.31 9.16
N ALA A 262 -19.25 10.22 9.89
CA ALA A 262 -18.25 9.23 9.51
C ALA A 262 -18.74 8.38 8.34
N SER A 263 -17.94 8.25 7.30
CA SER A 263 -18.18 7.35 6.18
C SER A 263 -16.96 6.43 5.97
N PRO A 264 -16.94 5.25 6.62
CA PRO A 264 -15.79 4.34 6.57
C PRO A 264 -15.43 3.85 5.16
N SER A 265 -16.42 3.80 4.27
CA SER A 265 -16.28 3.30 2.90
C SER A 265 -16.38 4.42 1.86
N LEU A 266 -16.04 5.66 2.22
CA LEU A 266 -16.10 6.78 1.29
C LEU A 266 -15.11 6.56 0.14
N PRO A 267 -15.57 6.40 -1.12
CA PRO A 267 -14.65 6.22 -2.24
C PRO A 267 -13.85 7.50 -2.49
N LEU A 268 -12.61 7.35 -2.92
CA LEU A 268 -11.75 8.49 -3.29
C LEU A 268 -12.26 9.18 -4.57
N ALA A 269 -12.63 8.36 -5.55
CA ALA A 269 -13.16 8.81 -6.85
C ALA A 269 -14.12 7.75 -7.41
N ARG A 270 -14.97 8.16 -8.36
CA ARG A 270 -15.74 7.22 -9.19
C ARG A 270 -14.89 6.81 -10.39
N ARG A 271 -15.15 5.59 -10.90
CA ARG A 271 -14.59 5.11 -12.17
C ARG A 271 -15.10 5.92 -13.35
#